data_48b7ec92ad4c0c1ba404522e86209d8d
#
_entry.id   48b7ec92ad4c0c1ba404522e86209d8d
#
_cell.length_a   1.000
_cell.length_b   1.000
_cell.length_c   1.000
_cell.angle_alpha   90.00
_cell.angle_beta   90.00
_cell.angle_gamma   90.00
#
_symmetry.space_group_name_H-M   'P 1'
#
loop_
_entity.id
_entity.type
_entity.pdbx_description
1 polymer ?
#
loop_
_entity_poly.entity_id
_entity_poly.type
_entity_poly.pdbx_seq_one_letter_code
_entity_poly.pdbx_strand_id
1 'polypeptide(L)'
;MRGKKDARAALLLARPARLLGWAAGHTILLDDLYDVLGSLEACSYVRQHASGQILFMDAAQAEEEDALRMLLNELLARSLEQGHTYALCRCTESQTALQSALRQLGFTQAVSGIYYVDMRNPVMLLQDAMLCIKPPHRDAPAVREAVLQTRPRLRMALSAMFPGKLLLCFDTELLNQAIAQRIERMNGVQDVPEGVRQLGPYMCVPYGKIFADAIVPNTVTKTLHVEKCYAPDVRSFTIEEYPDYSPLPGQVRTLRSFHRPIILVDDLLHKGYRIEKLDRVFRQEQLAVDRIVVAVMSGYGRDLMRVQGRCAECEYFIPNLHYWVTESLLYPFIGGDSVAGRKQKERMLPSVNMILPYVYPGYFFDVTEQSIRGLSKTALENAMQILRALEREHQRVFSAALTIRRLGEALTQPRLPDKGDCMNFDFSLPASSYLEEDLSRLDRICR
;
A
#
# COMPACT_ATOMS: atom_id res chain seq x y z
N MET A 1 -19.52 20.53 2.47
CA MET A 1 -18.57 20.20 3.54
C MET A 1 -17.31 19.43 3.05
N ARG A 2 -17.37 18.64 1.96
CA ARG A 2 -16.19 17.98 1.36
C ARG A 2 -15.12 18.99 0.89
N GLY A 3 -15.48 20.05 0.19
CA GLY A 3 -14.52 21.02 -0.34
C GLY A 3 -13.69 21.80 0.69
N LYS A 4 -14.12 21.89 1.96
CA LYS A 4 -13.32 22.56 3.01
C LYS A 4 -12.23 21.67 3.61
N LYS A 5 -12.45 20.34 3.67
CA LYS A 5 -11.40 19.39 4.13
C LYS A 5 -10.29 19.24 3.09
N ASP A 6 -10.67 19.16 1.81
CA ASP A 6 -9.71 19.05 0.71
C ASP A 6 -8.86 20.33 0.55
N ALA A 7 -9.48 21.50 0.74
CA ALA A 7 -8.76 22.78 0.73
C ALA A 7 -7.77 22.92 1.90
N ARG A 8 -8.09 22.38 3.10
CA ARG A 8 -7.15 22.37 4.25
C ARG A 8 -5.99 21.40 4.03
N ALA A 9 -6.23 20.20 3.51
CA ALA A 9 -5.18 19.25 3.16
C ALA A 9 -4.27 19.81 2.06
N ALA A 10 -4.83 20.44 1.02
CA ALA A 10 -4.07 21.10 -0.04
C ALA A 10 -3.25 22.30 0.50
N LEU A 11 -3.76 23.05 1.46
CA LEU A 11 -3.05 24.19 2.08
C LEU A 11 -1.87 23.73 2.96
N LEU A 12 -2.01 22.59 3.63
CA LEU A 12 -0.94 21.97 4.41
C LEU A 12 0.16 21.39 3.51
N LEU A 13 -0.22 20.74 2.41
CA LEU A 13 0.73 20.24 1.39
C LEU A 13 1.45 21.36 0.62
N ALA A 14 0.80 22.49 0.38
CA ALA A 14 1.40 23.64 -0.32
C ALA A 14 2.37 24.46 0.57
N ARG A 15 2.45 24.21 1.87
CA ARG A 15 3.31 24.96 2.82
C ARG A 15 4.36 24.08 3.56
N PRO A 16 4.84 22.94 3.06
CA PRO A 16 5.75 22.09 3.82
C PRO A 16 7.05 22.80 4.25
N ALA A 17 7.59 23.66 3.39
CA ALA A 17 8.85 24.39 3.65
C ALA A 17 8.77 25.44 4.76
N ARG A 18 7.57 25.94 5.12
CA ARG A 18 7.38 26.92 6.19
C ARG A 18 7.01 26.28 7.52
N LEU A 19 6.40 25.10 7.50
CA LEU A 19 5.97 24.36 8.69
C LEU A 19 7.09 23.48 9.27
N LEU A 20 7.99 23.03 8.41
CA LEU A 20 9.09 22.14 8.76
C LEU A 20 10.39 22.93 8.73
N GLY A 21 10.81 23.78 9.53
CA GLY A 21 12.08 24.51 9.53
C GLY A 21 13.19 23.82 8.70
N TRP A 22 13.00 23.78 7.40
CA TRP A 22 13.72 22.91 6.47
C TRP A 22 15.08 23.54 6.11
N ALA A 23 16.16 22.82 6.34
CA ALA A 23 17.43 23.06 5.67
C ALA A 23 17.45 22.30 4.32
N ALA A 24 16.74 22.83 3.33
CA ALA A 24 16.58 22.19 2.04
C ALA A 24 17.94 21.94 1.37
N GLY A 25 18.22 20.69 1.04
CA GLY A 25 19.26 20.34 0.07
C GLY A 25 20.69 20.47 0.56
N HIS A 26 20.94 20.63 1.83
CA HIS A 26 22.31 20.66 2.35
C HIS A 26 22.82 19.25 2.65
N THR A 27 23.90 18.86 1.98
CA THR A 27 24.78 17.79 2.46
C THR A 27 25.36 18.27 3.78
N ILE A 28 24.86 17.76 4.90
CA ILE A 28 25.41 18.03 6.21
C ILE A 28 26.70 17.22 6.31
N LEU A 29 27.84 17.91 6.37
CA LEU A 29 29.10 17.27 6.70
C LEU A 29 29.03 16.75 8.13
N LEU A 30 29.73 15.63 8.43
CA LEU A 30 29.70 15.03 9.77
C LEU A 30 30.19 15.99 10.86
N ASP A 31 31.01 16.98 10.51
CA ASP A 31 31.48 18.01 11.44
C ASP A 31 30.41 19.07 11.73
N ASP A 32 29.58 19.43 10.74
CA ASP A 32 28.43 20.33 10.92
C ASP A 32 27.32 19.66 11.75
N LEU A 33 27.29 18.32 11.74
CA LEU A 33 26.31 17.54 12.50
C LEU A 33 26.43 17.75 14.02
N TYR A 34 27.65 17.98 14.52
CA TYR A 34 27.86 18.29 15.94
C TYR A 34 27.20 19.60 16.35
N ASP A 35 27.35 20.64 15.53
CA ASP A 35 26.73 21.95 15.81
C ASP A 35 25.19 21.86 15.75
N VAL A 36 24.66 21.05 14.82
CA VAL A 36 23.21 20.85 14.66
C VAL A 36 22.62 20.01 15.79
N LEU A 37 23.27 18.89 16.18
CA LEU A 37 22.76 17.99 17.19
C LEU A 37 23.04 18.46 18.62
N GLY A 38 24.06 19.29 18.82
CA GLY A 38 24.41 19.88 20.11
C GLY A 38 24.87 18.90 21.18
N SER A 39 25.17 17.63 20.81
CA SER A 39 25.71 16.64 21.74
C SER A 39 26.67 15.67 21.05
N LEU A 40 27.76 15.34 21.77
CA LEU A 40 28.77 14.41 21.29
C LEU A 40 28.20 12.99 21.08
N GLU A 41 27.25 12.59 21.87
CA GLU A 41 26.62 11.30 21.89
C GLU A 41 25.71 11.08 20.66
N ALA A 42 24.88 12.08 20.35
CA ALA A 42 24.05 12.09 19.16
C ALA A 42 24.90 12.10 17.89
N CYS A 43 25.94 12.91 17.83
CA CYS A 43 26.86 12.98 16.72
C CYS A 43 27.62 11.66 16.52
N SER A 44 28.09 11.02 17.59
CA SER A 44 28.76 9.73 17.52
C SER A 44 27.85 8.61 17.03
N TYR A 45 26.60 8.59 17.51
CA TYR A 45 25.59 7.63 17.07
C TYR A 45 25.33 7.73 15.56
N VAL A 46 25.10 8.94 15.07
CA VAL A 46 24.82 9.16 13.64
C VAL A 46 26.06 8.87 12.78
N ARG A 47 27.27 9.19 13.23
CA ARG A 47 28.51 8.85 12.53
C ARG A 47 28.69 7.35 12.28
N GLN A 48 28.25 6.49 13.20
CA GLN A 48 28.33 5.03 13.02
C GLN A 48 27.42 4.52 11.89
N HIS A 49 26.35 5.23 11.62
CA HIS A 49 25.30 4.77 10.72
C HIS A 49 25.12 5.59 9.45
N ALA A 50 25.54 6.86 9.44
CA ALA A 50 25.31 7.77 8.34
C ALA A 50 26.46 7.77 7.31
N SER A 51 26.10 7.50 6.07
CA SER A 51 26.92 7.78 4.89
C SER A 51 26.01 8.34 3.81
N GLY A 52 26.31 9.51 3.27
CA GLY A 52 25.52 10.16 2.23
C GLY A 52 24.76 11.40 2.74
N GLN A 53 23.73 11.79 2.01
CA GLN A 53 22.96 13.00 2.33
C GLN A 53 21.99 12.75 3.50
N ILE A 54 21.99 13.69 4.44
CA ILE A 54 21.13 13.65 5.63
C ILE A 54 20.08 14.74 5.52
N LEU A 55 18.82 14.34 5.67
CA LEU A 55 17.69 15.25 5.82
C LEU A 55 17.54 15.60 7.30
N PHE A 56 17.64 16.88 7.64
CA PHE A 56 17.39 17.36 8.99
C PHE A 56 16.08 18.13 9.07
N MET A 57 15.23 17.75 10.04
CA MET A 57 13.94 18.38 10.31
C MET A 57 13.97 18.97 11.72
N ASP A 58 13.92 20.31 11.83
CA ASP A 58 14.01 21.00 13.12
C ASP A 58 12.66 21.18 13.82
N ALA A 59 11.58 21.37 13.04
CA ALA A 59 10.22 21.47 13.57
C ALA A 59 9.20 20.94 12.56
N ALA A 60 8.16 20.31 13.09
CA ALA A 60 6.97 19.93 12.34
C ALA A 60 5.73 20.13 13.23
N GLN A 61 4.71 20.77 12.71
CA GLN A 61 3.45 21.02 13.41
C GLN A 61 2.26 20.83 12.49
N ALA A 62 1.22 20.18 12.97
CA ALA A 62 -0.09 20.10 12.35
C ALA A 62 -1.16 20.00 13.43
N GLU A 63 -2.40 20.37 13.12
CA GLU A 63 -3.52 20.28 14.07
C GLU A 63 -3.87 18.83 14.43
N GLU A 64 -3.67 17.89 13.48
CA GLU A 64 -4.00 16.48 13.64
C GLU A 64 -2.75 15.61 13.41
N GLU A 65 -2.60 14.56 14.20
CA GLU A 65 -1.47 13.61 14.11
C GLU A 65 -1.38 12.94 12.73
N ASP A 66 -2.51 12.54 12.16
CA ASP A 66 -2.53 11.86 10.86
C ASP A 66 -2.16 12.80 9.70
N ALA A 67 -2.55 14.08 9.78
CA ALA A 67 -2.11 15.11 8.85
C ALA A 67 -0.60 15.34 8.92
N LEU A 68 -0.05 15.38 10.13
CA LEU A 68 1.39 15.50 10.35
C LEU A 68 2.15 14.30 9.79
N ARG A 69 1.67 13.09 10.06
CA ARG A 69 2.25 11.86 9.51
C ARG A 69 2.23 11.86 7.98
N MET A 70 1.12 12.25 7.35
CA MET A 70 0.99 12.33 5.89
C MET A 70 1.98 13.33 5.31
N LEU A 71 2.14 14.50 5.93
CA LEU A 71 3.09 15.53 5.51
C LEU A 71 4.54 15.02 5.58
N LEU A 72 4.89 14.35 6.69
CA LEU A 72 6.22 13.75 6.85
C LEU A 72 6.46 12.63 5.84
N ASN A 73 5.46 11.77 5.61
CA ASN A 73 5.56 10.71 4.62
C ASN A 73 5.84 11.25 3.20
N GLU A 74 5.10 12.28 2.78
CA GLU A 74 5.29 12.94 1.50
C GLU A 74 6.70 13.53 1.38
N LEU A 75 7.13 14.26 2.41
CA LEU A 75 8.46 14.85 2.47
C LEU A 75 9.56 13.79 2.34
N LEU A 76 9.47 12.70 3.11
CA LEU A 76 10.45 11.62 3.10
C LEU A 76 10.47 10.87 1.77
N ALA A 77 9.30 10.63 1.16
CA ALA A 77 9.20 10.02 -0.17
C ALA A 77 9.91 10.88 -1.24
N ARG A 78 9.65 12.20 -1.26
CA ARG A 78 10.32 13.13 -2.20
C ARG A 78 11.81 13.27 -1.91
N SER A 79 12.21 13.17 -0.65
CA SER A 79 13.63 13.24 -0.27
C SER A 79 14.44 12.03 -0.76
N LEU A 80 13.82 10.86 -0.86
CA LEU A 80 14.44 9.69 -1.49
C LEU A 80 14.79 9.92 -2.96
N GLU A 81 13.93 10.61 -3.71
CA GLU A 81 14.18 10.99 -5.10
C GLU A 81 15.39 11.93 -5.23
N GLN A 82 15.63 12.75 -4.21
CA GLN A 82 16.77 13.68 -4.13
C GLN A 82 18.06 13.02 -3.64
N GLY A 83 18.01 11.73 -3.27
CA GLY A 83 19.19 10.96 -2.86
C GLY A 83 19.51 11.02 -1.36
N HIS A 84 18.58 11.50 -0.52
CA HIS A 84 18.77 11.44 0.93
C HIS A 84 18.75 10.00 1.42
N THR A 85 19.71 9.69 2.30
CA THR A 85 19.93 8.33 2.82
C THR A 85 19.52 8.17 4.28
N TYR A 86 19.43 9.28 5.00
CA TYR A 86 19.02 9.33 6.40
C TYR A 86 18.15 10.55 6.66
N ALA A 87 17.25 10.45 7.64
CA ALA A 87 16.53 11.60 8.16
C ALA A 87 16.69 11.68 9.68
N LEU A 88 16.84 12.90 10.17
CA LEU A 88 16.91 13.28 11.58
C LEU A 88 15.80 14.29 11.86
N CYS A 89 15.13 14.14 12.99
CA CYS A 89 14.11 15.08 13.44
C CYS A 89 14.34 15.44 14.88
N ARG A 90 14.40 16.76 15.17
CA ARG A 90 14.38 17.26 16.53
C ARG A 90 12.93 17.30 17.02
N CYS A 91 12.68 16.72 18.18
CA CYS A 91 11.35 16.64 18.77
C CYS A 91 11.42 16.78 20.27
N THR A 92 10.69 17.73 20.83
CA THR A 92 10.61 17.94 22.27
C THR A 92 9.66 16.93 22.94
N GLU A 93 9.77 16.75 24.25
CA GLU A 93 8.91 15.84 25.01
C GLU A 93 7.43 16.23 24.94
N SER A 94 7.13 17.52 24.79
CA SER A 94 5.76 18.03 24.67
C SER A 94 5.10 17.75 23.32
N GLN A 95 5.88 17.41 22.26
CA GLN A 95 5.39 17.17 20.90
C GLN A 95 4.96 15.71 20.72
N THR A 96 4.02 15.23 21.51
CA THR A 96 3.58 13.82 21.52
C THR A 96 3.03 13.35 20.19
N ALA A 97 2.27 14.18 19.46
CA ALA A 97 1.77 13.88 18.12
C ALA A 97 2.90 13.69 17.11
N LEU A 98 3.94 14.54 17.15
CA LEU A 98 5.12 14.39 16.31
C LEU A 98 5.88 13.10 16.64
N GLN A 99 6.08 12.79 17.91
CA GLN A 99 6.73 11.55 18.35
C GLN A 99 5.97 10.30 17.83
N SER A 100 4.64 10.31 17.94
CA SER A 100 3.79 9.23 17.44
C SER A 100 3.91 9.09 15.92
N ALA A 101 3.81 10.18 15.18
CA ALA A 101 3.95 10.20 13.73
C ALA A 101 5.34 9.68 13.28
N LEU A 102 6.42 10.12 13.93
CA LEU A 102 7.78 9.66 13.63
C LEU A 102 7.93 8.15 13.86
N ARG A 103 7.44 7.63 14.99
CA ARG A 103 7.49 6.19 15.29
C ARG A 103 6.71 5.36 14.28
N GLN A 104 5.55 5.83 13.83
CA GLN A 104 4.76 5.17 12.79
C GLN A 104 5.48 5.13 11.42
N LEU A 105 6.44 6.04 11.18
CA LEU A 105 7.27 6.09 9.99
C LEU A 105 8.63 5.36 10.17
N GLY A 106 8.83 4.66 11.28
CA GLY A 106 10.03 3.85 11.54
C GLY A 106 11.16 4.58 12.23
N PHE A 107 10.97 5.84 12.63
CA PHE A 107 12.00 6.56 13.39
C PHE A 107 12.20 5.95 14.77
N THR A 108 13.46 5.88 15.17
CA THR A 108 13.89 5.51 16.51
C THR A 108 14.54 6.71 17.20
N GLN A 109 14.44 6.76 18.51
CA GLN A 109 15.09 7.80 19.29
C GLN A 109 16.58 7.49 19.44
N ALA A 110 17.43 8.35 18.92
CA ALA A 110 18.89 8.21 19.04
C ALA A 110 19.39 8.66 20.41
N VAL A 111 18.98 9.90 20.80
CA VAL A 111 19.23 10.52 22.10
C VAL A 111 18.01 11.34 22.48
N SER A 112 17.97 11.89 23.70
CA SER A 112 16.84 12.73 24.14
C SER A 112 16.56 13.86 23.12
N GLY A 113 15.32 13.92 22.66
CA GLY A 113 14.86 14.95 21.72
C GLY A 113 15.27 14.76 20.26
N ILE A 114 15.99 13.69 19.90
CA ILE A 114 16.43 13.43 18.52
C ILE A 114 15.97 12.07 18.04
N TYR A 115 15.21 12.06 16.97
CA TYR A 115 14.72 10.88 16.25
C TYR A 115 15.47 10.72 14.94
N TYR A 116 15.68 9.48 14.54
CA TYR A 116 16.50 9.08 13.40
C TYR A 116 15.84 7.95 12.62
N VAL A 117 16.01 7.94 11.29
CA VAL A 117 15.59 6.84 10.42
C VAL A 117 16.58 6.62 9.28
N ASP A 118 16.84 5.35 8.94
CA ASP A 118 17.60 4.93 7.77
C ASP A 118 16.66 4.83 6.54
N MET A 119 16.94 5.65 5.54
CA MET A 119 16.15 5.76 4.30
C MET A 119 16.75 4.93 3.14
N ARG A 120 17.91 4.30 3.31
CA ARG A 120 18.62 3.60 2.22
C ARG A 120 17.85 2.40 1.66
N ASN A 121 17.11 1.71 2.50
CA ASN A 121 16.33 0.53 2.14
C ASN A 121 14.93 0.62 2.76
N PRO A 122 14.06 1.50 2.25
CA PRO A 122 12.75 1.74 2.84
C PRO A 122 11.83 0.54 2.65
N VAL A 123 10.88 0.42 3.58
CA VAL A 123 9.74 -0.49 3.51
C VAL A 123 8.51 0.32 3.12
N MET A 124 7.59 -0.26 2.37
CA MET A 124 6.37 0.39 1.93
C MET A 124 5.13 -0.38 2.34
N LEU A 125 4.15 0.34 2.90
CA LEU A 125 2.79 -0.14 3.16
C LEU A 125 1.81 0.55 2.22
N LEU A 126 1.09 -0.24 1.41
CA LEU A 126 -0.08 0.23 0.65
C LEU A 126 -1.34 -0.03 1.47
N GLN A 127 -2.07 1.04 1.79
CA GLN A 127 -3.27 1.00 2.63
C GLN A 127 -4.51 0.82 1.76
N ASP A 128 -4.82 -0.43 1.42
CA ASP A 128 -5.83 -0.84 0.43
C ASP A 128 -7.09 -1.51 1.01
N ALA A 129 -7.22 -1.64 2.32
CA ALA A 129 -8.34 -2.35 2.94
C ALA A 129 -9.71 -1.75 2.54
N MET A 130 -9.81 -0.43 2.37
CA MET A 130 -11.05 0.23 1.93
C MET A 130 -11.49 -0.21 0.51
N LEU A 131 -10.55 -0.53 -0.39
CA LEU A 131 -10.86 -1.00 -1.73
C LEU A 131 -11.44 -2.43 -1.72
N CYS A 132 -11.16 -3.19 -0.67
CA CYS A 132 -11.73 -4.53 -0.51
C CYS A 132 -13.21 -4.51 -0.10
N ILE A 133 -13.75 -3.37 0.32
CA ILE A 133 -15.11 -3.24 0.85
C ILE A 133 -16.02 -2.63 -0.22
N LYS A 134 -17.19 -3.24 -0.43
CA LYS A 134 -18.20 -2.77 -1.38
C LYS A 134 -19.07 -1.64 -0.80
N PRO A 135 -19.60 -0.73 -1.63
CA PRO A 135 -20.77 0.04 -1.25
C PRO A 135 -21.98 -0.87 -0.96
N PRO A 136 -22.89 -0.54 -0.05
CA PRO A 136 -22.89 0.68 0.77
C PRO A 136 -22.00 0.58 2.03
N HIS A 137 -21.44 -0.59 2.35
CA HIS A 137 -20.64 -0.78 3.57
C HIS A 137 -19.40 0.13 3.61
N ARG A 138 -18.72 0.29 2.47
CA ARG A 138 -17.55 1.18 2.35
C ARG A 138 -17.87 2.64 2.70
N ASP A 139 -19.10 3.08 2.41
CA ASP A 139 -19.55 4.45 2.64
C ASP A 139 -20.09 4.65 4.05
N ALA A 140 -20.29 3.57 4.81
CA ALA A 140 -20.78 3.62 6.18
C ALA A 140 -19.73 4.23 7.12
N PRO A 141 -20.08 5.30 7.90
CA PRO A 141 -19.12 5.96 8.79
C PRO A 141 -18.46 5.00 9.79
N ALA A 142 -19.22 4.08 10.37
CA ALA A 142 -18.70 3.12 11.36
C ALA A 142 -17.68 2.14 10.77
N VAL A 143 -17.82 1.75 9.50
CA VAL A 143 -16.88 0.87 8.80
C VAL A 143 -15.62 1.65 8.44
N ARG A 144 -15.77 2.86 7.89
CA ARG A 144 -14.62 3.75 7.58
C ARG A 144 -13.80 4.04 8.84
N GLU A 145 -14.48 4.39 9.93
CA GLU A 145 -13.83 4.65 11.22
C GLU A 145 -13.06 3.42 11.71
N ALA A 146 -13.66 2.21 11.63
CA ALA A 146 -12.98 0.98 12.03
C ALA A 146 -11.69 0.74 11.23
N VAL A 147 -11.70 0.96 9.91
CA VAL A 147 -10.48 0.85 9.08
C VAL A 147 -9.45 1.89 9.47
N LEU A 148 -9.84 3.15 9.64
CA LEU A 148 -8.93 4.23 9.99
C LEU A 148 -8.26 4.02 11.35
N GLN A 149 -9.02 3.54 12.36
CA GLN A 149 -8.50 3.23 13.69
C GLN A 149 -7.50 2.07 13.73
N THR A 150 -7.56 1.15 12.77
CA THR A 150 -6.61 0.02 12.70
C THR A 150 -5.24 0.42 12.15
N ARG A 151 -5.17 1.44 11.30
CA ARG A 151 -3.97 1.86 10.58
C ARG A 151 -2.79 2.28 11.46
N PRO A 152 -2.95 3.10 12.52
CA PRO A 152 -1.84 3.46 13.41
C PRO A 152 -1.20 2.24 14.07
N ARG A 153 -2.01 1.28 14.53
CA ARG A 153 -1.51 0.04 15.17
C ARG A 153 -0.72 -0.82 14.18
N LEU A 154 -1.21 -0.94 12.94
CA LEU A 154 -0.51 -1.69 11.88
C LEU A 154 0.84 -1.03 11.54
N ARG A 155 0.86 0.30 11.38
CA ARG A 155 2.09 1.05 11.13
C ARG A 155 3.11 0.87 12.24
N MET A 156 2.68 0.94 13.51
CA MET A 156 3.55 0.68 14.66
C MET A 156 4.10 -0.76 14.68
N ALA A 157 3.27 -1.75 14.37
CA ALA A 157 3.71 -3.16 14.32
C ALA A 157 4.73 -3.39 13.19
N LEU A 158 4.52 -2.79 12.02
CA LEU A 158 5.48 -2.85 10.91
C LEU A 158 6.77 -2.09 11.22
N SER A 159 6.70 -0.92 11.86
CA SER A 159 7.89 -0.19 12.32
C SER A 159 8.70 -1.00 13.34
N ALA A 160 8.03 -1.70 14.24
CA ALA A 160 8.69 -2.59 15.20
C ALA A 160 9.33 -3.81 14.52
N MET A 161 8.80 -4.23 13.38
CA MET A 161 9.34 -5.32 12.56
C MET A 161 10.63 -4.91 11.82
N PHE A 162 10.76 -3.63 11.47
CA PHE A 162 11.90 -3.06 10.76
C PHE A 162 12.49 -1.86 11.52
N PRO A 163 13.07 -2.07 12.71
CA PRO A 163 13.48 -0.97 13.60
C PRO A 163 14.53 -0.06 12.93
N GLY A 164 14.29 1.24 12.97
CA GLY A 164 15.16 2.25 12.39
C GLY A 164 15.16 2.33 10.86
N LYS A 165 14.31 1.56 10.17
CA LYS A 165 14.11 1.65 8.71
C LYS A 165 12.91 2.51 8.40
N LEU A 166 13.00 3.34 7.35
CA LEU A 166 11.88 4.16 6.89
C LEU A 166 10.71 3.27 6.45
N LEU A 167 9.54 3.50 7.05
CA LEU A 167 8.26 2.92 6.63
C LEU A 167 7.43 3.99 5.91
N LEU A 168 7.35 3.89 4.58
CA LEU A 168 6.46 4.73 3.77
C LEU A 168 5.06 4.13 3.72
N CYS A 169 4.04 4.96 3.97
CA CYS A 169 2.65 4.53 3.98
C CYS A 169 1.85 5.35 2.97
N PHE A 170 1.29 4.68 1.97
CA PHE A 170 0.48 5.32 0.93
C PHE A 170 -0.97 4.88 1.01
N ASP A 171 -1.86 5.86 1.06
CA ASP A 171 -3.30 5.63 0.92
C ASP A 171 -3.65 5.38 -0.55
N THR A 172 -4.32 4.28 -0.82
CA THR A 172 -4.61 3.85 -2.19
C THR A 172 -5.68 4.71 -2.86
N GLU A 173 -6.59 5.33 -2.12
CA GLU A 173 -7.56 6.28 -2.70
C GLU A 173 -6.84 7.53 -3.22
N LEU A 174 -5.84 8.03 -2.49
CA LEU A 174 -5.02 9.17 -2.93
C LEU A 174 -4.13 8.82 -4.12
N LEU A 175 -3.52 7.63 -4.11
CA LEU A 175 -2.74 7.13 -5.26
C LEU A 175 -3.60 7.02 -6.51
N ASN A 176 -4.82 6.50 -6.40
CA ASN A 176 -5.77 6.42 -7.51
C ASN A 176 -6.09 7.78 -8.10
N GLN A 177 -6.33 8.78 -7.25
CA GLN A 177 -6.60 10.15 -7.69
C GLN A 177 -5.38 10.74 -8.44
N ALA A 178 -4.17 10.56 -7.91
CA ALA A 178 -2.95 11.05 -8.54
C ALA A 178 -2.70 10.39 -9.92
N ILE A 179 -2.88 9.07 -10.02
CA ILE A 179 -2.77 8.34 -11.28
C ILE A 179 -3.84 8.82 -12.28
N ALA A 180 -5.10 8.96 -11.86
CA ALA A 180 -6.18 9.42 -12.72
C ALA A 180 -5.86 10.79 -13.31
N GLN A 181 -5.46 11.76 -12.49
CA GLN A 181 -5.05 13.10 -12.92
C GLN A 181 -3.87 13.08 -13.89
N ARG A 182 -2.91 12.18 -13.69
CA ARG A 182 -1.77 12.01 -14.60
C ARG A 182 -2.23 11.50 -15.98
N ILE A 183 -3.12 10.51 -16.01
CA ILE A 183 -3.66 9.95 -17.25
C ILE A 183 -4.52 10.98 -17.99
N GLU A 184 -5.35 11.75 -17.27
CA GLU A 184 -6.12 12.85 -17.86
C GLU A 184 -5.22 13.87 -18.56
N ARG A 185 -4.14 14.29 -17.91
CA ARG A 185 -3.15 15.21 -18.51
C ARG A 185 -2.49 14.61 -19.75
N MET A 186 -2.15 13.32 -19.74
CA MET A 186 -1.58 12.61 -20.89
C MET A 186 -2.58 12.52 -22.05
N ASN A 187 -3.86 12.35 -21.73
CA ASN A 187 -4.93 12.25 -22.73
C ASN A 187 -5.26 13.59 -23.37
N GLY A 188 -4.79 14.72 -22.81
CA GLY A 188 -4.97 16.06 -23.37
C GLY A 188 -6.41 16.56 -23.37
N VAL A 189 -7.32 15.87 -22.65
CA VAL A 189 -8.73 16.27 -22.52
C VAL A 189 -8.88 16.96 -21.17
N GLN A 190 -8.61 18.28 -21.15
CA GLN A 190 -8.90 19.15 -20.01
C GLN A 190 -10.22 19.85 -20.25
N ASP A 191 -11.07 19.93 -19.23
CA ASP A 191 -12.32 20.70 -19.18
C ASP A 191 -13.22 20.56 -20.41
N VAL A 192 -14.01 19.50 -20.44
CA VAL A 192 -15.02 19.31 -21.50
C VAL A 192 -16.23 20.17 -21.19
N PRO A 193 -16.67 21.05 -22.12
CA PRO A 193 -17.93 21.79 -21.99
C PRO A 193 -19.10 20.84 -21.72
N GLU A 194 -20.03 21.24 -20.86
CA GLU A 194 -21.24 20.47 -20.61
C GLU A 194 -21.95 20.13 -21.96
N GLY A 195 -22.14 18.84 -22.20
CA GLY A 195 -22.91 18.32 -23.34
C GLY A 195 -22.14 17.53 -24.41
N VAL A 196 -20.82 17.64 -24.52
CA VAL A 196 -20.03 16.86 -25.50
C VAL A 196 -18.94 16.09 -24.83
N ARG A 197 -19.09 14.76 -24.69
CA ARG A 197 -18.01 13.88 -24.21
C ARG A 197 -16.99 13.64 -25.32
N GLN A 198 -15.86 14.31 -25.26
CA GLN A 198 -14.69 13.97 -26.07
C GLN A 198 -13.83 12.95 -25.32
N LEU A 199 -13.66 11.78 -25.90
CA LEU A 199 -12.71 10.79 -25.38
C LEU A 199 -11.33 11.13 -25.92
N GLY A 200 -10.33 11.14 -25.04
CA GLY A 200 -8.93 11.26 -25.44
C GLY A 200 -8.45 10.08 -26.29
N PRO A 201 -7.29 10.19 -26.96
CA PRO A 201 -6.81 9.17 -27.90
C PRO A 201 -6.42 7.86 -27.22
N TYR A 202 -5.94 7.91 -25.99
CA TYR A 202 -5.43 6.76 -25.26
C TYR A 202 -6.53 5.94 -24.59
N MET A 203 -6.24 4.66 -24.40
CA MET A 203 -7.00 3.73 -23.58
C MET A 203 -6.23 3.42 -22.30
N CYS A 204 -6.87 3.61 -21.15
CA CYS A 204 -6.32 3.22 -19.85
C CYS A 204 -6.59 1.73 -19.60
N VAL A 205 -5.55 0.97 -19.30
CA VAL A 205 -5.63 -0.47 -19.02
C VAL A 205 -5.02 -0.77 -17.66
N PRO A 206 -5.83 -0.67 -16.58
CA PRO A 206 -5.40 -1.15 -15.26
C PRO A 206 -5.15 -2.65 -15.26
N TYR A 207 -4.08 -3.08 -14.59
CA TYR A 207 -3.79 -4.49 -14.33
C TYR A 207 -3.29 -4.74 -12.90
N GLY A 208 -3.22 -3.68 -12.08
CA GLY A 208 -2.98 -3.73 -10.64
C GLY A 208 -4.26 -3.69 -9.84
N LYS A 209 -4.21 -4.13 -8.59
CA LYS A 209 -5.38 -4.20 -7.68
C LYS A 209 -5.92 -2.81 -7.33
N ILE A 210 -5.05 -1.85 -7.08
CA ILE A 210 -5.42 -0.52 -6.57
C ILE A 210 -6.27 0.26 -7.57
N PHE A 211 -5.99 0.11 -8.87
CA PHE A 211 -6.63 0.89 -9.92
C PHE A 211 -7.68 0.09 -10.72
N ALA A 212 -7.96 -1.17 -10.35
CA ALA A 212 -8.77 -2.09 -11.14
C ALA A 212 -10.19 -1.57 -11.47
N ASP A 213 -10.83 -0.90 -10.52
CA ASP A 213 -12.20 -0.38 -10.66
C ASP A 213 -12.25 1.14 -10.83
N ALA A 214 -11.10 1.80 -10.99
CA ALA A 214 -11.04 3.23 -11.17
C ALA A 214 -11.52 3.64 -12.58
N ILE A 215 -12.29 4.71 -12.64
CA ILE A 215 -12.73 5.33 -13.89
C ILE A 215 -11.93 6.61 -14.08
N VAL A 216 -11.19 6.70 -15.19
CA VAL A 216 -10.51 7.93 -15.55
C VAL A 216 -11.46 8.77 -16.43
N PRO A 217 -11.75 10.01 -16.06
CA PRO A 217 -12.63 10.88 -16.85
C PRO A 217 -12.15 11.01 -18.30
N ASN A 218 -13.10 11.09 -19.22
CA ASN A 218 -12.86 11.26 -20.67
C ASN A 218 -11.86 10.25 -21.29
N THR A 219 -11.71 9.09 -20.66
CA THR A 219 -10.75 8.05 -21.08
C THR A 219 -11.47 6.72 -21.20
N VAL A 220 -11.22 5.98 -22.28
CA VAL A 220 -11.66 4.59 -22.38
C VAL A 220 -10.85 3.77 -21.37
N THR A 221 -11.52 3.17 -20.41
CA THR A 221 -10.88 2.34 -19.38
C THR A 221 -11.37 0.90 -19.49
N LYS A 222 -10.44 -0.04 -19.58
CA LYS A 222 -10.75 -1.47 -19.60
C LYS A 222 -9.68 -2.23 -18.81
N THR A 223 -10.08 -2.80 -17.69
CA THR A 223 -9.20 -3.55 -16.79
C THR A 223 -8.78 -4.88 -17.40
N LEU A 224 -7.51 -5.24 -17.23
CA LEU A 224 -6.96 -6.56 -17.47
C LEU A 224 -6.95 -7.33 -16.14
N HIS A 225 -7.79 -8.35 -16.06
CA HIS A 225 -8.00 -9.10 -14.82
C HIS A 225 -6.94 -10.19 -14.67
N VAL A 226 -5.88 -9.84 -13.95
CA VAL A 226 -4.77 -10.73 -13.60
C VAL A 226 -4.51 -10.73 -12.11
N GLU A 227 -4.03 -11.84 -11.60
CA GLU A 227 -3.74 -12.02 -10.21
C GLU A 227 -2.42 -12.75 -9.98
N LYS A 228 -1.80 -12.49 -8.84
CA LYS A 228 -0.67 -13.23 -8.33
C LYS A 228 -1.18 -14.47 -7.60
N CYS A 229 -0.79 -15.65 -8.10
CA CYS A 229 -1.18 -16.94 -7.53
C CYS A 229 0.06 -17.61 -6.93
N TYR A 230 0.11 -17.74 -5.60
CA TYR A 230 1.18 -18.44 -4.92
C TYR A 230 1.05 -19.95 -5.08
N ALA A 231 2.17 -20.65 -5.22
CA ALA A 231 2.22 -22.09 -5.02
C ALA A 231 1.81 -22.43 -3.57
N PRO A 232 1.28 -23.65 -3.30
CA PRO A 232 0.86 -24.03 -1.96
C PRO A 232 1.95 -23.96 -0.88
N ASP A 233 3.24 -24.03 -1.26
CA ASP A 233 4.40 -23.86 -0.39
C ASP A 233 4.79 -22.41 -0.15
N VAL A 234 4.10 -21.46 -0.79
CA VAL A 234 4.29 -20.00 -0.78
C VAL A 234 5.68 -19.51 -1.21
N ARG A 235 6.56 -20.41 -1.69
CA ARG A 235 7.94 -20.06 -2.11
C ARG A 235 8.03 -19.53 -3.52
N SER A 236 7.06 -19.82 -4.34
CA SER A 236 6.96 -19.34 -5.71
C SER A 236 5.56 -18.84 -6.02
N PHE A 237 5.42 -18.11 -7.12
CA PHE A 237 4.12 -17.64 -7.61
C PHE A 237 4.14 -17.53 -9.13
N THR A 238 2.95 -17.53 -9.70
CA THR A 238 2.68 -17.23 -11.11
C THR A 238 1.78 -16.01 -11.22
N ILE A 239 1.71 -15.42 -12.40
CA ILE A 239 0.70 -14.41 -12.75
C ILE A 239 -0.28 -15.08 -13.68
N GLU A 240 -1.55 -15.14 -13.30
CA GLU A 240 -2.62 -15.83 -14.00
C GLU A 240 -3.81 -14.90 -14.19
N GLU A 241 -4.75 -15.28 -15.07
CA GLU A 241 -6.04 -14.62 -15.13
C GLU A 241 -6.79 -14.79 -13.80
N TYR A 242 -7.55 -13.77 -13.45
CA TYR A 242 -8.44 -13.86 -12.28
C TYR A 242 -9.51 -14.94 -12.53
N PRO A 243 -9.80 -15.80 -11.55
CA PRO A 243 -10.85 -16.83 -11.69
C PRO A 243 -12.18 -16.25 -12.17
N ASP A 244 -12.89 -17.02 -13.01
CA ASP A 244 -14.14 -16.62 -13.66
C ASP A 244 -14.03 -15.53 -14.74
N TYR A 245 -12.81 -15.08 -15.10
CA TYR A 245 -12.57 -14.21 -16.25
C TYR A 245 -12.07 -15.00 -17.45
N SER A 246 -12.19 -14.39 -18.62
CA SER A 246 -11.65 -14.96 -19.87
C SER A 246 -10.14 -15.19 -19.77
N PRO A 247 -9.59 -16.22 -20.40
CA PRO A 247 -8.13 -16.40 -20.49
C PRO A 247 -7.42 -15.16 -21.01
N LEU A 248 -6.21 -14.90 -20.53
CA LEU A 248 -5.44 -13.69 -20.85
C LEU A 248 -5.38 -13.37 -22.35
N PRO A 249 -5.14 -14.33 -23.28
CA PRO A 249 -5.16 -14.03 -24.71
C PRO A 249 -6.51 -13.46 -25.18
N GLY A 250 -7.63 -13.95 -24.64
CA GLY A 250 -8.97 -13.45 -24.94
C GLY A 250 -9.18 -12.01 -24.44
N GLN A 251 -8.74 -11.72 -23.21
CA GLN A 251 -8.78 -10.36 -22.66
C GLN A 251 -7.95 -9.40 -23.53
N VAL A 252 -6.73 -9.80 -23.94
CA VAL A 252 -5.84 -8.97 -24.75
C VAL A 252 -6.41 -8.73 -26.16
N ARG A 253 -7.04 -9.75 -26.79
CA ARG A 253 -7.77 -9.55 -28.07
C ARG A 253 -8.88 -8.52 -27.94
N THR A 254 -9.62 -8.54 -26.81
CA THR A 254 -10.62 -7.52 -26.53
C THR A 254 -10.00 -6.12 -26.44
N LEU A 255 -8.86 -5.96 -25.75
CA LEU A 255 -8.18 -4.66 -25.68
C LEU A 255 -7.76 -4.18 -27.08
N ARG A 256 -7.20 -5.08 -27.90
CA ARG A 256 -6.79 -4.76 -29.27
C ARG A 256 -7.94 -4.28 -30.17
N SER A 257 -9.16 -4.81 -29.98
CA SER A 257 -10.33 -4.43 -30.77
C SER A 257 -10.78 -2.98 -30.62
N PHE A 258 -10.29 -2.27 -29.60
CA PHE A 258 -10.55 -0.84 -29.44
C PHE A 258 -9.72 0.06 -30.37
N HIS A 259 -8.65 -0.47 -30.99
CA HIS A 259 -7.74 0.24 -31.91
C HIS A 259 -7.20 1.56 -31.33
N ARG A 260 -6.86 1.57 -30.05
CA ARG A 260 -6.31 2.74 -29.32
C ARG A 260 -4.92 2.45 -28.77
N PRO A 261 -4.02 3.44 -28.73
CA PRO A 261 -2.77 3.31 -28.00
C PRO A 261 -3.05 3.11 -26.52
N ILE A 262 -2.28 2.24 -25.86
CA ILE A 262 -2.56 1.78 -24.50
C ILE A 262 -1.62 2.42 -23.49
N ILE A 263 -2.21 2.91 -22.42
CA ILE A 263 -1.51 3.22 -21.17
C ILE A 263 -1.78 2.05 -20.21
N LEU A 264 -0.75 1.24 -19.91
CA LEU A 264 -0.84 0.24 -18.85
C LEU A 264 -0.70 0.90 -17.48
N VAL A 265 -1.55 0.51 -16.53
CA VAL A 265 -1.57 1.10 -15.18
C VAL A 265 -1.43 0.02 -14.12
N ASP A 266 -0.44 0.17 -13.21
CA ASP A 266 -0.21 -0.73 -12.07
C ASP A 266 0.02 0.05 -10.76
N ASP A 267 -0.05 -0.64 -9.67
CA ASP A 267 0.21 -0.13 -8.32
C ASP A 267 1.71 0.12 -8.11
N LEU A 268 2.51 -0.88 -8.49
CA LEU A 268 3.94 -0.91 -8.22
C LEU A 268 4.71 -1.58 -9.35
N LEU A 269 5.69 -0.88 -9.87
CA LEU A 269 6.72 -1.44 -10.75
C LEU A 269 8.03 -1.63 -9.96
N HIS A 270 8.27 -2.87 -9.52
CA HIS A 270 9.47 -3.25 -8.79
C HIS A 270 10.32 -4.24 -9.59
N LYS A 271 10.06 -5.54 -9.50
CA LYS A 271 10.83 -6.57 -10.21
C LYS A 271 10.28 -6.91 -11.61
N GLY A 272 9.12 -6.36 -11.98
CA GLY A 272 8.56 -6.49 -13.32
C GLY A 272 7.92 -7.83 -13.67
N TYR A 273 7.69 -8.73 -12.72
CA TYR A 273 7.14 -10.09 -13.00
C TYR A 273 5.80 -10.06 -13.76
N ARG A 274 4.90 -9.11 -13.44
CA ARG A 274 3.63 -8.96 -14.17
C ARG A 274 3.89 -8.53 -15.61
N ILE A 275 4.76 -7.55 -15.81
CA ILE A 275 5.11 -7.04 -17.15
C ILE A 275 5.71 -8.17 -18.00
N GLU A 276 6.65 -8.95 -17.48
CA GLU A 276 7.28 -10.06 -18.21
C GLU A 276 6.25 -11.11 -18.66
N LYS A 277 5.30 -11.44 -17.78
CA LYS A 277 4.23 -12.39 -18.14
C LYS A 277 3.31 -11.83 -19.22
N LEU A 278 2.87 -10.58 -19.03
CA LEU A 278 1.94 -9.92 -19.96
C LEU A 278 2.58 -9.66 -21.33
N ASP A 279 3.86 -9.33 -21.38
CA ASP A 279 4.58 -9.09 -22.64
C ASP A 279 4.57 -10.26 -23.61
N ARG A 280 4.60 -11.48 -23.10
CA ARG A 280 4.48 -12.67 -23.93
C ARG A 280 3.11 -12.71 -24.63
N VAL A 281 2.06 -12.43 -23.87
CA VAL A 281 0.68 -12.42 -24.38
C VAL A 281 0.47 -11.23 -25.31
N PHE A 282 0.97 -10.04 -24.97
CA PHE A 282 0.86 -8.85 -25.80
C PHE A 282 1.53 -9.05 -27.17
N ARG A 283 2.74 -9.64 -27.18
CA ARG A 283 3.43 -9.97 -28.43
C ARG A 283 2.69 -11.01 -29.28
N GLN A 284 2.18 -12.09 -28.65
CA GLN A 284 1.40 -13.11 -29.31
C GLN A 284 0.12 -12.56 -29.97
N GLU A 285 -0.57 -11.66 -29.25
CA GLU A 285 -1.81 -11.04 -29.71
C GLU A 285 -1.58 -9.70 -30.45
N GLN A 286 -0.32 -9.34 -30.75
CA GLN A 286 0.05 -8.12 -31.48
C GLN A 286 -0.52 -6.84 -30.89
N LEU A 287 -0.54 -6.74 -29.55
CA LEU A 287 -0.96 -5.56 -28.81
C LEU A 287 0.24 -4.68 -28.49
N ALA A 288 0.25 -3.45 -29.01
CA ALA A 288 1.28 -2.47 -28.68
C ALA A 288 0.89 -1.69 -27.42
N VAL A 289 1.84 -1.56 -26.49
CA VAL A 289 1.72 -0.72 -25.29
C VAL A 289 2.56 0.53 -25.50
N ASP A 290 1.91 1.69 -25.44
CA ASP A 290 2.57 2.98 -25.65
C ASP A 290 3.40 3.39 -24.43
N ARG A 291 2.81 3.31 -23.24
CA ARG A 291 3.48 3.66 -21.98
C ARG A 291 2.92 2.91 -20.79
N ILE A 292 3.66 3.01 -19.70
CA ILE A 292 3.30 2.42 -18.40
C ILE A 292 3.22 3.54 -17.38
N VAL A 293 2.15 3.60 -16.61
CA VAL A 293 1.97 4.54 -15.49
C VAL A 293 1.75 3.74 -14.23
N VAL A 294 2.56 4.01 -13.20
CA VAL A 294 2.45 3.31 -11.92
C VAL A 294 2.38 4.29 -10.74
N ALA A 295 1.76 3.87 -9.65
CA ALA A 295 1.77 4.67 -8.45
C ALA A 295 3.18 4.79 -7.87
N VAL A 296 3.87 3.68 -7.75
CA VAL A 296 5.23 3.63 -7.21
C VAL A 296 6.16 2.88 -8.17
N MET A 297 7.35 3.42 -8.40
CA MET A 297 8.40 2.76 -9.17
C MET A 297 9.69 2.66 -8.36
N SER A 298 10.28 1.47 -8.31
CA SER A 298 11.60 1.28 -7.70
C SER A 298 12.73 1.49 -8.71
N GLY A 299 13.97 1.59 -8.22
CA GLY A 299 15.15 1.62 -9.08
C GLY A 299 15.25 0.41 -10.00
N TYR A 300 14.94 -0.79 -9.50
CA TYR A 300 14.85 -2.00 -10.33
C TYR A 300 13.82 -1.86 -11.45
N GLY A 301 12.62 -1.34 -11.13
CA GLY A 301 11.58 -1.12 -12.11
C GLY A 301 11.99 -0.13 -13.19
N ARG A 302 12.59 0.99 -12.80
CA ARG A 302 13.12 2.00 -13.73
C ARG A 302 14.19 1.42 -14.65
N ASP A 303 15.17 0.68 -14.10
CA ASP A 303 16.26 0.11 -14.87
C ASP A 303 15.74 -0.95 -15.84
N LEU A 304 14.75 -1.77 -15.44
CA LEU A 304 14.07 -2.71 -16.33
C LEU A 304 13.42 -2.00 -17.51
N MET A 305 12.68 -0.91 -17.27
CA MET A 305 12.02 -0.14 -18.35
C MET A 305 13.04 0.49 -19.29
N ARG A 306 14.13 1.02 -18.75
CA ARG A 306 15.23 1.58 -19.56
C ARG A 306 15.86 0.53 -20.46
N VAL A 307 16.16 -0.67 -19.94
CA VAL A 307 16.73 -1.79 -20.71
C VAL A 307 15.76 -2.26 -21.79
N GLN A 308 14.46 -2.24 -21.52
CA GLN A 308 13.43 -2.63 -22.50
C GLN A 308 13.06 -1.50 -23.50
N GLY A 309 13.63 -0.30 -23.35
CA GLY A 309 13.32 0.86 -24.19
C GLY A 309 11.87 1.35 -24.04
N ARG A 310 11.27 1.17 -22.86
CA ARG A 310 9.87 1.51 -22.58
C ARG A 310 9.72 2.83 -21.86
N CYS A 311 8.70 3.59 -22.25
CA CYS A 311 8.29 4.77 -21.51
C CYS A 311 7.50 4.34 -20.27
N ALA A 312 8.01 4.70 -19.08
CA ALA A 312 7.34 4.46 -17.81
C ALA A 312 7.40 5.70 -16.93
N GLU A 313 6.27 6.03 -16.29
CA GLU A 313 6.13 7.15 -15.38
C GLU A 313 5.55 6.68 -14.06
N CYS A 314 5.88 7.39 -12.96
CA CYS A 314 5.35 7.08 -11.64
C CYS A 314 4.98 8.35 -10.88
N GLU A 315 4.14 8.19 -9.86
CA GLU A 315 3.87 9.26 -8.91
C GLU A 315 4.99 9.38 -7.88
N TYR A 316 5.49 8.23 -7.39
CA TYR A 316 6.60 8.18 -6.44
C TYR A 316 7.71 7.28 -6.97
N PHE A 317 8.94 7.81 -6.96
CA PHE A 317 10.13 7.04 -7.25
C PHE A 317 10.88 6.70 -5.96
N ILE A 318 10.98 5.41 -5.64
CA ILE A 318 11.67 4.90 -4.44
C ILE A 318 12.89 4.08 -4.90
N PRO A 319 14.09 4.67 -4.97
CA PRO A 319 15.25 4.05 -5.62
C PRO A 319 15.57 2.64 -5.13
N ASN A 320 15.65 2.45 -3.82
CA ASN A 320 16.08 1.21 -3.18
C ASN A 320 14.95 0.58 -2.35
N LEU A 321 13.72 0.55 -2.89
CA LEU A 321 12.60 -0.13 -2.21
C LEU A 321 13.01 -1.55 -1.83
N HIS A 322 12.99 -1.86 -0.53
CA HIS A 322 13.44 -3.15 -0.02
C HIS A 322 12.29 -4.15 0.10
N TYR A 323 11.29 -3.81 0.88
CA TYR A 323 10.07 -4.60 1.04
C TYR A 323 8.84 -3.75 0.78
N TRP A 324 7.77 -4.42 0.39
CA TRP A 324 6.47 -3.81 0.31
C TRP A 324 5.38 -4.79 0.72
N VAL A 325 4.32 -4.28 1.28
CA VAL A 325 3.17 -5.06 1.73
C VAL A 325 1.90 -4.24 1.52
N THR A 326 0.78 -4.91 1.23
CA THR A 326 -0.54 -4.29 1.25
C THR A 326 -1.23 -4.58 2.58
N GLU A 327 -2.05 -3.67 3.03
CA GLU A 327 -2.86 -3.83 4.24
C GLU A 327 -3.76 -5.07 4.13
N SER A 328 -4.39 -5.26 2.97
CA SER A 328 -5.27 -6.39 2.67
C SER A 328 -4.56 -7.75 2.72
N LEU A 329 -3.27 -7.82 2.39
CA LEU A 329 -2.49 -9.05 2.45
C LEU A 329 -2.31 -9.58 3.89
N LEU A 330 -2.40 -8.67 4.86
CA LEU A 330 -2.28 -8.97 6.29
C LEU A 330 -3.64 -9.25 6.95
N TYR A 331 -4.77 -9.01 6.26
CA TYR A 331 -6.11 -9.12 6.84
C TYR A 331 -6.87 -10.32 6.30
N PRO A 332 -6.90 -11.47 7.04
CA PRO A 332 -7.62 -12.67 6.62
C PRO A 332 -9.11 -12.40 6.41
N PHE A 333 -9.74 -13.10 5.48
CA PHE A 333 -11.09 -12.95 4.98
C PHE A 333 -11.36 -11.66 4.19
N ILE A 334 -10.66 -10.55 4.49
CA ILE A 334 -10.81 -9.25 3.81
C ILE A 334 -10.01 -9.23 2.50
N GLY A 335 -8.77 -9.74 2.53
CA GLY A 335 -7.89 -9.76 1.39
C GLY A 335 -6.90 -10.91 1.41
N GLY A 336 -5.84 -10.78 0.63
CA GLY A 336 -4.80 -11.79 0.42
C GLY A 336 -4.54 -12.01 -1.07
N ASP A 337 -3.47 -12.72 -1.40
CA ASP A 337 -3.18 -13.18 -2.76
C ASP A 337 -3.69 -14.60 -2.95
N SER A 338 -4.00 -15.00 -4.18
CA SER A 338 -4.54 -16.33 -4.49
C SER A 338 -3.53 -17.46 -4.28
N VAL A 339 -4.04 -18.69 -4.10
CA VAL A 339 -3.27 -19.92 -4.02
C VAL A 339 -3.55 -20.77 -5.25
N ALA A 340 -2.49 -21.11 -6.00
CA ALA A 340 -2.59 -21.94 -7.19
C ALA A 340 -3.06 -23.38 -6.85
N GLY A 341 -3.85 -23.96 -7.75
CA GLY A 341 -4.33 -25.34 -7.61
C GLY A 341 -5.35 -25.56 -6.50
N ARG A 342 -5.71 -24.57 -5.71
CA ARG A 342 -6.79 -24.65 -4.73
C ARG A 342 -8.12 -24.33 -5.39
N LYS A 343 -9.11 -25.17 -5.13
CA LYS A 343 -10.47 -24.97 -5.66
C LYS A 343 -11.20 -23.89 -4.87
N GLN A 344 -11.91 -23.05 -5.60
CA GLN A 344 -12.88 -22.13 -5.04
C GLN A 344 -13.96 -22.88 -4.23
N LYS A 345 -14.23 -22.42 -3.03
CA LYS A 345 -15.32 -22.94 -2.18
C LYS A 345 -16.39 -21.86 -2.05
N GLU A 346 -17.62 -22.16 -2.44
CA GLU A 346 -18.78 -21.25 -2.36
C GLU A 346 -18.46 -19.81 -2.86
N ARG A 347 -17.79 -19.70 -4.01
CA ARG A 347 -17.37 -18.44 -4.66
C ARG A 347 -16.33 -17.64 -3.89
N MET A 348 -15.68 -18.23 -2.89
CA MET A 348 -14.55 -17.62 -2.21
C MET A 348 -13.22 -18.23 -2.66
N LEU A 349 -12.23 -17.40 -2.85
CA LEU A 349 -10.90 -17.79 -3.29
C LEU A 349 -10.03 -18.11 -2.07
N PRO A 350 -9.34 -19.26 -2.05
CA PRO A 350 -8.29 -19.51 -1.08
C PRO A 350 -7.22 -18.42 -1.16
N SER A 351 -6.77 -17.91 0.00
CA SER A 351 -5.82 -16.80 0.04
C SER A 351 -4.62 -17.06 0.92
N VAL A 352 -3.46 -16.58 0.46
CA VAL A 352 -2.27 -16.39 1.27
C VAL A 352 -2.44 -15.09 2.07
N ASN A 353 -2.32 -15.19 3.39
CA ASN A 353 -2.22 -14.06 4.29
C ASN A 353 -0.88 -14.15 5.03
N MET A 354 -0.03 -13.10 4.91
CA MET A 354 1.36 -13.10 5.39
C MET A 354 1.46 -12.83 6.89
N ILE A 355 0.70 -13.59 7.67
CA ILE A 355 0.69 -13.56 9.15
C ILE A 355 0.47 -14.96 9.72
N LEU A 356 0.91 -15.18 10.96
CA LEU A 356 0.54 -16.37 11.72
C LEU A 356 -0.96 -16.35 12.09
N PRO A 357 -1.64 -17.49 12.14
CA PRO A 357 -1.14 -18.84 11.90
C PRO A 357 -1.21 -19.31 10.44
N TYR A 358 -1.47 -18.42 9.47
CA TYR A 358 -1.69 -18.77 8.06
C TYR A 358 -0.38 -19.06 7.32
N VAL A 359 0.50 -18.06 7.25
CA VAL A 359 1.81 -18.19 6.60
C VAL A 359 2.88 -17.60 7.52
N TYR A 360 4.03 -18.25 7.59
CA TYR A 360 5.15 -17.72 8.35
C TYR A 360 5.80 -16.53 7.64
N PRO A 361 5.72 -15.30 8.19
CA PRO A 361 6.23 -14.09 7.53
C PRO A 361 7.75 -14.12 7.27
N GLY A 362 8.51 -14.92 8.03
CA GLY A 362 9.95 -15.09 7.81
C GLY A 362 10.34 -15.73 6.48
N TYR A 363 9.39 -16.25 5.69
CA TYR A 363 9.65 -16.64 4.30
C TYR A 363 9.83 -15.45 3.35
N PHE A 364 9.35 -14.28 3.74
CA PHE A 364 9.33 -13.07 2.91
C PHE A 364 10.21 -11.96 3.47
N PHE A 365 10.39 -11.93 4.79
CA PHE A 365 11.07 -10.85 5.51
C PHE A 365 12.16 -11.41 6.41
N ASP A 366 13.33 -10.80 6.38
CA ASP A 366 14.42 -11.12 7.31
C ASP A 366 14.24 -10.32 8.62
N VAL A 367 13.49 -10.91 9.55
CA VAL A 367 13.02 -10.26 10.78
C VAL A 367 12.97 -11.25 11.95
N THR A 368 12.84 -10.74 13.17
CA THR A 368 12.81 -11.57 14.39
C THR A 368 11.45 -12.23 14.60
N GLU A 369 11.43 -13.41 15.24
CA GLU A 369 10.17 -14.09 15.59
C GLU A 369 9.25 -13.24 16.47
N GLN A 370 9.81 -12.49 17.41
CA GLN A 370 9.04 -11.62 18.29
C GLN A 370 8.27 -10.56 17.50
N SER A 371 8.90 -9.94 16.50
CA SER A 371 8.24 -8.94 15.64
C SER A 371 7.18 -9.58 14.73
N ILE A 372 7.43 -10.80 14.24
CA ILE A 372 6.44 -11.59 13.48
C ILE A 372 5.19 -11.84 14.31
N ARG A 373 5.34 -12.25 15.56
CA ARG A 373 4.23 -12.51 16.48
C ARG A 373 3.45 -11.21 16.76
N GLY A 374 4.16 -10.11 17.03
CA GLY A 374 3.57 -8.79 17.25
C GLY A 374 2.74 -8.30 16.05
N LEU A 375 3.30 -8.38 14.84
CA LEU A 375 2.58 -8.05 13.60
C LEU A 375 1.35 -8.95 13.42
N SER A 376 1.50 -10.27 13.61
CA SER A 376 0.41 -11.23 13.40
C SER A 376 -0.75 -10.97 14.36
N LYS A 377 -0.47 -10.74 15.63
CA LYS A 377 -1.48 -10.38 16.64
C LYS A 377 -2.21 -9.10 16.24
N THR A 378 -1.46 -8.04 15.94
CA THR A 378 -2.05 -6.75 15.53
C THR A 378 -2.90 -6.88 14.27
N ALA A 379 -2.45 -7.62 13.27
CA ALA A 379 -3.19 -7.81 12.03
C ALA A 379 -4.49 -8.62 12.24
N LEU A 380 -4.47 -9.66 13.07
CA LEU A 380 -5.69 -10.41 13.44
C LEU A 380 -6.69 -9.53 14.20
N GLU A 381 -6.22 -8.75 15.18
CA GLU A 381 -7.07 -7.80 15.94
C GLU A 381 -7.69 -6.75 15.02
N ASN A 382 -6.91 -6.21 14.09
CA ASN A 382 -7.36 -5.23 13.12
C ASN A 382 -8.41 -5.83 12.15
N ALA A 383 -8.13 -6.99 11.56
CA ALA A 383 -9.07 -7.68 10.67
C ALA A 383 -10.38 -8.00 11.40
N MET A 384 -10.31 -8.48 12.64
CA MET A 384 -11.48 -8.74 13.48
C MET A 384 -12.29 -7.47 13.76
N GLN A 385 -11.63 -6.34 14.06
CA GLN A 385 -12.31 -5.04 14.28
C GLN A 385 -13.08 -4.61 13.03
N ILE A 386 -12.46 -4.72 11.84
CA ILE A 386 -13.08 -4.35 10.57
C ILE A 386 -14.24 -5.28 10.26
N LEU A 387 -14.06 -6.61 10.38
CA LEU A 387 -15.13 -7.59 10.13
C LEU A 387 -16.32 -7.38 11.06
N ARG A 388 -16.09 -7.16 12.34
CA ARG A 388 -17.18 -6.86 13.30
C ARG A 388 -17.93 -5.56 12.96
N ALA A 389 -17.25 -4.56 12.42
CA ALA A 389 -17.92 -3.36 11.94
C ALA A 389 -18.78 -3.65 10.71
N LEU A 390 -18.26 -4.46 9.75
CA LEU A 390 -19.00 -4.93 8.59
C LEU A 390 -20.20 -5.78 8.97
N GLU A 391 -20.06 -6.72 9.91
CA GLU A 391 -21.12 -7.59 10.42
C GLU A 391 -22.26 -6.78 11.05
N ARG A 392 -21.92 -5.79 11.88
CA ARG A 392 -22.92 -4.88 12.48
C ARG A 392 -23.62 -4.02 11.44
N GLU A 393 -22.88 -3.46 10.47
CA GLU A 393 -23.45 -2.63 9.42
C GLU A 393 -24.34 -3.45 8.49
N HIS A 394 -23.92 -4.65 8.12
CA HIS A 394 -24.70 -5.56 7.31
C HIS A 394 -26.02 -5.94 8.00
N GLN A 395 -25.98 -6.28 9.29
CA GLN A 395 -27.17 -6.55 10.08
C GLN A 395 -28.12 -5.34 10.14
N ARG A 396 -27.54 -4.13 10.25
CA ARG A 396 -28.32 -2.89 10.26
C ARG A 396 -29.02 -2.60 8.94
N VAL A 397 -28.32 -2.82 7.80
CA VAL A 397 -28.83 -2.47 6.47
C VAL A 397 -29.76 -3.54 5.91
N PHE A 398 -29.39 -4.82 6.09
CA PHE A 398 -30.06 -5.94 5.43
C PHE A 398 -30.89 -6.81 6.38
N SER A 399 -30.90 -6.50 7.69
CA SER A 399 -31.57 -7.29 8.75
C SER A 399 -31.16 -8.76 8.75
N ALA A 400 -29.91 -9.05 8.36
CA ALA A 400 -29.38 -10.38 8.21
C ALA A 400 -27.90 -10.45 8.63
N ALA A 401 -27.48 -11.59 9.19
CA ALA A 401 -26.10 -11.80 9.60
C ALA A 401 -25.14 -11.88 8.40
N LEU A 402 -23.99 -11.23 8.49
CA LEU A 402 -22.89 -11.38 7.53
C LEU A 402 -22.09 -12.62 7.91
N THR A 403 -22.44 -13.76 7.34
CA THR A 403 -21.71 -15.01 7.53
C THR A 403 -20.60 -15.16 6.48
N ILE A 404 -19.71 -16.13 6.65
CA ILE A 404 -18.68 -16.44 5.65
C ILE A 404 -19.31 -16.62 4.25
N ARG A 405 -20.43 -17.36 4.15
CA ARG A 405 -21.17 -17.56 2.86
C ARG A 405 -21.58 -16.25 2.20
N ARG A 406 -21.83 -15.22 2.98
CA ARG A 406 -22.34 -13.92 2.53
C ARG A 406 -21.26 -12.83 2.44
N LEU A 407 -19.99 -13.13 2.70
CA LEU A 407 -18.91 -12.15 2.63
C LEU A 407 -18.85 -11.40 1.30
N GLY A 408 -19.22 -12.04 0.18
CA GLY A 408 -19.33 -11.40 -1.13
C GLY A 408 -20.38 -10.29 -1.23
N GLU A 409 -21.28 -10.13 -0.26
CA GLU A 409 -22.22 -9.01 -0.19
C GLU A 409 -21.55 -7.74 0.34
N ALA A 410 -20.50 -7.88 1.16
CA ALA A 410 -19.78 -6.77 1.76
C ALA A 410 -18.38 -6.55 1.16
N LEU A 411 -17.75 -7.59 0.62
CA LEU A 411 -16.38 -7.54 0.10
C LEU A 411 -16.36 -7.71 -1.43
N THR A 412 -15.45 -7.00 -2.08
CA THR A 412 -15.27 -7.04 -3.56
C THR A 412 -14.78 -8.41 -4.01
N GLN A 413 -13.84 -8.99 -3.27
CA GLN A 413 -13.22 -10.27 -3.55
C GLN A 413 -13.10 -11.06 -2.23
N PRO A 414 -14.18 -11.76 -1.82
CA PRO A 414 -14.16 -12.49 -0.56
C PRO A 414 -13.10 -13.58 -0.58
N ARG A 415 -12.31 -13.63 0.47
CA ARG A 415 -11.18 -14.55 0.61
C ARG A 415 -11.41 -15.55 1.73
N LEU A 416 -10.88 -16.75 1.51
CA LEU A 416 -10.86 -17.81 2.51
C LEU A 416 -9.40 -18.10 2.86
N PRO A 417 -8.91 -17.69 4.05
CA PRO A 417 -7.51 -17.89 4.41
C PRO A 417 -7.10 -19.34 4.32
N ASP A 418 -6.04 -19.66 3.54
CA ASP A 418 -5.54 -21.02 3.38
C ASP A 418 -4.58 -21.39 4.52
N LYS A 419 -4.97 -22.39 5.31
CA LYS A 419 -4.14 -23.02 6.33
C LYS A 419 -3.74 -24.45 5.95
N GLY A 420 -3.81 -24.80 4.65
CA GLY A 420 -3.63 -26.17 4.16
C GLY A 420 -4.92 -26.99 4.13
N ASP A 421 -4.78 -28.31 3.93
CA ASP A 421 -5.92 -29.19 3.63
C ASP A 421 -6.84 -29.48 4.84
N CYS A 422 -6.40 -29.13 6.06
CA CYS A 422 -7.10 -29.48 7.30
C CYS A 422 -8.15 -28.46 7.75
N MET A 423 -8.40 -27.38 7.01
CA MET A 423 -9.32 -26.35 7.42
C MET A 423 -10.75 -26.57 6.88
N ASN A 424 -11.64 -26.86 7.79
CA ASN A 424 -13.06 -26.81 7.54
C ASN A 424 -13.65 -25.55 8.16
N PHE A 425 -14.18 -24.67 7.32
CA PHE A 425 -14.95 -23.53 7.76
C PHE A 425 -16.44 -23.90 7.78
N ASP A 426 -17.14 -23.51 8.83
CA ASP A 426 -18.60 -23.47 8.83
C ASP A 426 -19.04 -22.15 8.20
N PHE A 427 -19.59 -22.22 7.00
CA PHE A 427 -19.99 -21.05 6.22
C PHE A 427 -21.23 -20.34 6.79
N SER A 428 -21.87 -20.90 7.80
CA SER A 428 -22.99 -20.27 8.52
C SER A 428 -22.54 -19.33 9.63
N LEU A 429 -21.26 -19.38 10.01
CA LEU A 429 -20.69 -18.53 11.06
C LEU A 429 -20.12 -17.22 10.49
N PRO A 430 -20.04 -16.15 11.31
CA PRO A 430 -19.34 -14.93 10.93
C PRO A 430 -17.82 -15.16 10.87
N ALA A 431 -17.13 -14.44 9.98
CA ALA A 431 -15.68 -14.58 9.82
C ALA A 431 -14.90 -14.12 11.07
N SER A 432 -15.44 -13.15 11.83
CA SER A 432 -14.80 -12.64 13.05
C SER A 432 -14.63 -13.72 14.13
N SER A 433 -15.51 -14.75 14.19
CA SER A 433 -15.41 -15.83 15.17
C SER A 433 -14.17 -16.72 14.95
N TYR A 434 -13.75 -16.91 13.69
CA TYR A 434 -12.53 -17.65 13.38
C TYR A 434 -11.28 -16.87 13.74
N LEU A 435 -11.30 -15.53 13.61
CA LEU A 435 -10.17 -14.71 14.04
C LEU A 435 -10.01 -14.67 15.57
N GLU A 436 -11.12 -14.75 16.33
CA GLU A 436 -11.05 -14.92 17.79
C GLU A 436 -10.35 -16.23 18.20
N GLU A 437 -10.68 -17.31 17.51
CA GLU A 437 -10.04 -18.61 17.74
C GLU A 437 -8.54 -18.56 17.38
N ASP A 438 -8.19 -17.93 16.25
CA ASP A 438 -6.81 -17.78 15.82
C ASP A 438 -5.98 -16.92 16.76
N LEU A 439 -6.53 -15.82 17.28
CA LEU A 439 -5.90 -15.02 18.35
C LEU A 439 -5.65 -15.85 19.60
N SER A 440 -6.64 -16.62 20.02
CA SER A 440 -6.52 -17.51 21.19
C SER A 440 -5.45 -18.58 21.00
N ARG A 441 -5.28 -19.08 19.78
CA ARG A 441 -4.21 -20.04 19.42
C ARG A 441 -2.84 -19.37 19.43
N LEU A 442 -2.74 -18.16 18.86
CA LEU A 442 -1.49 -17.40 18.82
C LEU A 442 -1.02 -17.06 20.23
N ASP A 443 -1.90 -16.62 21.12
CA ASP A 443 -1.57 -16.32 22.52
C ASP A 443 -1.10 -17.56 23.30
N ARG A 444 -1.58 -18.77 22.97
CA ARG A 444 -1.10 -20.04 23.56
C ARG A 444 0.30 -20.45 23.08
N ILE A 445 0.62 -20.19 21.84
CA ILE A 445 1.95 -20.48 21.26
C ILE A 445 3.00 -19.50 21.81
N CYS A 446 2.56 -18.33 22.29
CA CYS A 446 3.44 -17.28 22.82
C CYS A 446 3.72 -17.39 24.31
N ARG A 447 3.11 -18.35 25.02
CA ARG A 447 3.42 -18.69 26.42
C ARG A 447 4.45 -19.81 26.49
#